data_9c6379ce27e5794656b6d4ea448a97ed
#
_entry.id   9c6379ce27e5794656b6d4ea448a97ed
#
_cell.length_a   1.000
_cell.length_b   1.000
_cell.length_c   1.000
_cell.angle_alpha   90.00
_cell.angle_beta   90.00
_cell.angle_gamma   90.00
#
_symmetry.space_group_name_H-M   'P 1'
#
loop_
_entity.id
_entity.type
_entity.pdbx_description
1 polymer ?
#
loop_
_entity_poly.entity_id
_entity_poly.type
_entity_poly.pdbx_seq_one_letter_code
_entity_poly.pdbx_strand_id
1 'polypeptide(L)'
;MRVLFIGFGNVGRTVARILSRERSRFPGLEVLDGLVTAGIVTRRGGAMVSSEGIDLDLVLKDMETLGCFNEKEGSFCRITAEEAASTLDYDVLVELSTLSIENRGEPAATHIRTALKRGRHAVSANKGPVAFAYRELSELARNAGREFLFETTVMDGAPVFNLSRSCLGGCVINAVDGILNSTTNFILGRMEEGAGFEKAVREAQEMGVAEADPGHDVDGWDAAAKVAALANVLLEGEITPLEVERKGIRNIGIDRIRKAACSGRRLKLICRAWRDQGGVHGKVGVEEVPMDHPFALVKGGGAVLRFHTDLMGPVLVTQEKPDLYDTAYGVLGDLVRISGAFRS
;
A
#
# COMPACT_ATOMS: atom_id res chain seq x y z
N MET A 1 23.12 -6.16 -1.85
CA MET A 1 22.03 -5.86 -0.87
C MET A 1 21.27 -7.16 -0.60
N ARG A 2 21.17 -7.54 0.68
CA ARG A 2 20.47 -8.76 1.14
C ARG A 2 19.07 -8.39 1.59
N VAL A 3 18.04 -9.10 1.13
CA VAL A 3 16.64 -8.78 1.40
C VAL A 3 15.93 -9.94 2.09
N LEU A 4 15.20 -9.63 3.16
CA LEU A 4 14.27 -10.52 3.85
C LEU A 4 12.84 -10.13 3.51
N PHE A 5 12.07 -11.02 2.85
CA PHE A 5 10.64 -10.82 2.59
C PHE A 5 9.80 -11.47 3.69
N ILE A 6 8.90 -10.69 4.28
CA ILE A 6 7.86 -11.17 5.19
C ILE A 6 6.51 -11.05 4.49
N GLY A 7 5.90 -12.18 4.16
CA GLY A 7 4.76 -12.28 3.26
C GLY A 7 5.18 -12.59 1.83
N PHE A 8 4.47 -13.52 1.17
CA PHE A 8 4.73 -13.91 -0.23
C PHE A 8 3.40 -14.15 -0.97
N GLY A 9 2.50 -13.16 -0.83
CA GLY A 9 1.23 -13.09 -1.56
C GLY A 9 1.42 -12.58 -2.99
N ASN A 10 0.36 -12.01 -3.56
CA ASN A 10 0.38 -11.53 -4.96
C ASN A 10 1.50 -10.51 -5.21
N VAL A 11 1.66 -9.52 -4.34
CA VAL A 11 2.71 -8.49 -4.46
C VAL A 11 4.10 -9.12 -4.39
N GLY A 12 4.37 -9.95 -3.37
CA GLY A 12 5.67 -10.60 -3.20
C GLY A 12 6.04 -11.50 -4.38
N ARG A 13 5.08 -12.27 -4.91
CA ARG A 13 5.29 -13.09 -6.12
C ARG A 13 5.53 -12.24 -7.37
N THR A 14 4.86 -11.10 -7.49
CA THR A 14 5.10 -10.19 -8.63
C THR A 14 6.48 -9.53 -8.53
N VAL A 15 6.89 -9.08 -7.35
CA VAL A 15 8.27 -8.59 -7.11
C VAL A 15 9.30 -9.67 -7.47
N ALA A 16 9.10 -10.91 -7.00
CA ALA A 16 9.98 -12.02 -7.31
C ALA A 16 10.05 -12.31 -8.82
N ARG A 17 8.91 -12.32 -9.52
CA ARG A 17 8.83 -12.51 -10.98
C ARG A 17 9.59 -11.42 -11.73
N ILE A 18 9.43 -10.15 -11.35
CA ILE A 18 10.16 -9.03 -11.95
C ILE A 18 11.67 -9.20 -11.73
N LEU A 19 12.10 -9.54 -10.52
CA LEU A 19 13.53 -9.69 -10.19
C LEU A 19 14.20 -10.90 -10.82
N SER A 20 13.46 -11.99 -11.12
CA SER A 20 14.01 -13.21 -11.72
C SER A 20 13.68 -13.34 -13.21
N ARG A 21 12.43 -13.60 -13.54
CA ARG A 21 11.98 -13.98 -14.91
C ARG A 21 11.87 -12.81 -15.87
N GLU A 22 11.54 -11.62 -15.39
CA GLU A 22 11.20 -10.47 -16.23
C GLU A 22 12.18 -9.30 -16.07
N ARG A 23 13.31 -9.54 -15.42
CA ARG A 23 14.30 -8.50 -15.10
C ARG A 23 14.73 -7.70 -16.34
N SER A 24 14.95 -8.39 -17.47
CA SER A 24 15.36 -7.76 -18.73
C SER A 24 14.32 -6.84 -19.37
N ARG A 25 13.04 -6.95 -18.96
CA ARG A 25 11.97 -6.04 -19.42
C ARG A 25 12.06 -4.66 -18.77
N PHE A 26 12.78 -4.55 -17.65
CA PHE A 26 12.84 -3.34 -16.82
C PHE A 26 14.28 -2.88 -16.60
N PRO A 27 14.94 -2.30 -17.63
CA PRO A 27 16.36 -1.90 -17.53
C PRO A 27 16.62 -0.89 -16.41
N GLY A 28 15.66 -0.02 -16.07
CA GLY A 28 15.78 0.93 -14.96
C GLY A 28 15.99 0.31 -13.57
N LEU A 29 15.82 -1.02 -13.44
CA LEU A 29 16.09 -1.74 -12.18
C LEU A 29 17.52 -2.33 -12.10
N GLU A 30 18.43 -2.04 -13.04
CA GLU A 30 19.83 -2.55 -13.04
C GLU A 30 20.58 -2.28 -11.74
N VAL A 31 20.22 -1.23 -11.05
CA VAL A 31 20.78 -0.90 -9.72
C VAL A 31 20.48 -1.99 -8.66
N LEU A 32 19.49 -2.84 -8.90
CA LEU A 32 19.16 -3.99 -8.05
C LEU A 32 19.82 -5.29 -8.50
N ASP A 33 20.67 -5.27 -9.55
CA ASP A 33 21.44 -6.44 -9.95
C ASP A 33 22.40 -6.83 -8.83
N GLY A 34 22.45 -8.12 -8.50
CA GLY A 34 23.17 -8.61 -7.33
C GLY A 34 22.39 -8.48 -6.00
N LEU A 35 21.08 -8.17 -6.05
CA LEU A 35 20.21 -8.34 -4.90
C LEU A 35 20.15 -9.82 -4.51
N VAL A 36 20.35 -10.11 -3.24
CA VAL A 36 20.35 -11.48 -2.68
C VAL A 36 19.11 -11.62 -1.80
N THR A 37 18.23 -12.55 -2.13
CA THR A 37 17.09 -12.90 -1.27
C THR A 37 17.56 -13.82 -0.16
N ALA A 38 17.77 -13.27 1.04
CA ALA A 38 18.26 -14.00 2.20
C ALA A 38 17.17 -14.86 2.88
N GLY A 39 15.91 -14.43 2.78
CA GLY A 39 14.79 -15.16 3.36
C GLY A 39 13.46 -14.74 2.75
N ILE A 40 12.52 -15.68 2.74
CA ILE A 40 11.10 -15.48 2.43
C ILE A 40 10.30 -16.20 3.51
N VAL A 41 9.52 -15.46 4.30
CA VAL A 41 8.77 -16.03 5.42
C VAL A 41 7.30 -15.80 5.23
N THR A 42 6.49 -16.84 5.44
CA THR A 42 5.03 -16.76 5.38
C THR A 42 4.40 -17.30 6.65
N ARG A 43 3.22 -16.78 6.97
CA ARG A 43 2.52 -17.16 8.22
C ARG A 43 2.16 -18.66 8.27
N ARG A 44 1.81 -19.26 7.13
CA ARG A 44 1.29 -20.64 7.06
C ARG A 44 2.18 -21.60 6.29
N GLY A 45 2.98 -21.10 5.35
CA GLY A 45 3.76 -21.91 4.42
C GLY A 45 5.19 -22.17 4.87
N GLY A 46 5.58 -21.77 6.10
CA GLY A 46 6.97 -21.87 6.54
C GLY A 46 7.86 -20.76 5.95
N ALA A 47 9.16 -21.03 5.89
CA ALA A 47 10.15 -20.10 5.41
C ALA A 47 11.16 -20.78 4.47
N MET A 48 11.66 -20.02 3.51
CA MET A 48 12.84 -20.33 2.74
C MET A 48 13.96 -19.41 3.23
N VAL A 49 15.13 -19.95 3.58
CA VAL A 49 16.28 -19.20 4.10
C VAL A 49 17.57 -19.72 3.48
N SER A 50 18.44 -18.82 3.03
CA SER A 50 19.74 -19.19 2.45
C SER A 50 20.77 -18.09 2.67
N SER A 51 21.97 -18.46 3.12
CA SER A 51 23.12 -17.55 3.20
C SER A 51 23.61 -17.14 1.81
N GLU A 52 23.52 -18.03 0.83
CA GLU A 52 23.96 -17.79 -0.54
C GLU A 52 22.93 -17.07 -1.40
N GLY A 53 21.69 -17.02 -0.92
CA GLY A 53 20.53 -16.47 -1.62
C GLY A 53 19.57 -17.55 -2.09
N ILE A 54 18.30 -17.15 -2.16
CA ILE A 54 17.18 -18.00 -2.61
C ILE A 54 17.00 -17.78 -4.10
N ASP A 55 16.87 -18.86 -4.84
CA ASP A 55 16.45 -18.83 -6.25
C ASP A 55 14.94 -18.51 -6.31
N LEU A 56 14.64 -17.26 -6.66
CA LEU A 56 13.26 -16.78 -6.77
C LEU A 56 12.46 -17.51 -7.86
N ASP A 57 13.13 -17.99 -8.91
CA ASP A 57 12.48 -18.70 -10.01
C ASP A 57 12.00 -20.08 -9.56
N LEU A 58 12.83 -20.79 -8.78
CA LEU A 58 12.47 -22.06 -8.17
C LEU A 58 11.28 -21.88 -7.20
N VAL A 59 11.33 -20.87 -6.33
CA VAL A 59 10.24 -20.57 -5.39
C VAL A 59 8.93 -20.25 -6.12
N LEU A 60 8.99 -19.46 -7.19
CA LEU A 60 7.80 -19.17 -8.00
C LEU A 60 7.21 -20.42 -8.63
N LYS A 61 8.06 -21.31 -9.16
CA LYS A 61 7.65 -22.59 -9.72
C LYS A 61 6.97 -23.48 -8.69
N ASP A 62 7.52 -23.56 -7.48
CA ASP A 62 6.90 -24.31 -6.39
C ASP A 62 5.54 -23.74 -6.00
N MET A 63 5.42 -22.43 -5.89
CA MET A 63 4.15 -21.76 -5.61
C MET A 63 3.11 -21.96 -6.72
N GLU A 64 3.54 -22.03 -7.99
CA GLU A 64 2.67 -22.28 -9.14
C GLU A 64 2.20 -23.75 -9.22
N THR A 65 3.07 -24.70 -8.86
CA THR A 65 2.80 -26.14 -9.01
C THR A 65 2.25 -26.80 -7.75
N LEU A 66 2.73 -26.39 -6.57
CA LEU A 66 2.40 -26.98 -5.27
C LEU A 66 1.47 -26.10 -4.45
N GLY A 67 1.37 -24.80 -4.76
CA GLY A 67 0.65 -23.81 -3.96
C GLY A 67 1.37 -23.42 -2.66
N CYS A 68 2.54 -23.96 -2.37
CA CYS A 68 3.33 -23.75 -1.16
C CYS A 68 4.83 -23.88 -1.45
N PHE A 69 5.68 -23.56 -0.47
CA PHE A 69 7.10 -23.86 -0.55
C PHE A 69 7.35 -25.37 -0.53
N ASN A 70 8.37 -25.82 -1.24
CA ASN A 70 8.76 -27.22 -1.25
C ASN A 70 9.53 -27.56 0.02
N GLU A 71 8.94 -28.32 0.94
CA GLU A 71 9.54 -28.69 2.24
C GLU A 71 10.78 -29.61 2.08
N LYS A 72 11.03 -30.16 0.89
CA LYS A 72 12.20 -30.99 0.61
C LYS A 72 13.42 -30.19 0.17
N GLU A 73 13.24 -28.90 -0.12
CA GLU A 73 14.36 -28.03 -0.44
C GLU A 73 15.24 -27.78 0.79
N GLY A 74 16.54 -27.78 0.62
CA GLY A 74 17.51 -27.60 1.71
C GLY A 74 17.44 -26.21 2.36
N SER A 75 16.82 -25.24 1.70
CA SER A 75 16.57 -23.90 2.20
C SER A 75 15.26 -23.76 2.98
N PHE A 76 14.40 -24.79 3.00
CA PHE A 76 13.16 -24.77 3.76
C PHE A 76 13.40 -24.90 5.26
N CYS A 77 12.71 -24.09 6.06
CA CYS A 77 12.70 -24.19 7.51
C CYS A 77 11.37 -23.68 8.12
N ARG A 78 11.18 -23.94 9.40
CA ARG A 78 10.00 -23.49 10.16
C ARG A 78 10.45 -22.48 11.20
N ILE A 79 10.59 -21.23 10.80
CA ILE A 79 10.85 -20.09 11.67
C ILE A 79 9.70 -19.08 11.54
N THR A 80 9.43 -18.34 12.58
CA THR A 80 8.47 -17.25 12.58
C THR A 80 9.06 -16.01 11.89
N ALA A 81 8.19 -15.06 11.48
CA ALA A 81 8.64 -13.80 10.93
C ALA A 81 9.45 -12.97 11.95
N GLU A 82 9.08 -13.02 13.22
CA GLU A 82 9.81 -12.35 14.32
C GLU A 82 11.19 -12.96 14.52
N GLU A 83 11.30 -14.30 14.53
CA GLU A 83 12.58 -14.99 14.60
C GLU A 83 13.46 -14.64 13.40
N ALA A 84 12.92 -14.69 12.19
CA ALA A 84 13.64 -14.29 10.98
C ALA A 84 14.12 -12.84 11.03
N ALA A 85 13.23 -11.91 11.41
CA ALA A 85 13.58 -10.50 11.54
C ALA A 85 14.67 -10.26 12.60
N SER A 86 14.71 -11.06 13.68
CA SER A 86 15.67 -10.92 14.77
C SER A 86 17.00 -11.64 14.56
N THR A 87 17.05 -12.72 13.78
CA THR A 87 18.22 -13.61 13.71
C THR A 87 18.92 -13.63 12.35
N LEU A 88 18.17 -13.51 11.22
CA LEU A 88 18.79 -13.61 9.90
C LEU A 88 19.71 -12.42 9.57
N ASP A 89 20.66 -12.66 8.68
CA ASP A 89 21.51 -11.62 8.14
C ASP A 89 20.90 -11.05 6.85
N TYR A 90 20.45 -9.80 6.93
CA TYR A 90 19.86 -9.04 5.81
C TYR A 90 20.16 -7.53 5.98
N ASP A 91 20.09 -6.78 4.89
CA ASP A 91 20.22 -5.32 4.87
C ASP A 91 18.87 -4.63 4.95
N VAL A 92 17.85 -5.22 4.28
CA VAL A 92 16.50 -4.66 4.14
C VAL A 92 15.45 -5.71 4.46
N LEU A 93 14.51 -5.39 5.34
CA LEU A 93 13.28 -6.15 5.55
C LEU A 93 12.18 -5.56 4.68
N VAL A 94 11.51 -6.40 3.89
CA VAL A 94 10.34 -6.03 3.06
C VAL A 94 9.09 -6.68 3.63
N GLU A 95 8.22 -5.85 4.21
CA GLU A 95 6.99 -6.26 4.88
C GLU A 95 5.81 -6.25 3.90
N LEU A 96 5.34 -7.43 3.53
CA LEU A 96 4.27 -7.68 2.55
C LEU A 96 3.10 -8.47 3.14
N SER A 97 3.00 -8.59 4.45
CA SER A 97 1.90 -9.31 5.10
C SER A 97 0.59 -8.50 5.02
N THR A 98 -0.51 -9.18 5.32
CA THR A 98 -1.85 -8.58 5.25
C THR A 98 -2.06 -7.56 6.37
N LEU A 99 -2.71 -6.44 6.05
CA LEU A 99 -3.18 -5.47 7.03
C LEU A 99 -4.08 -6.13 8.10
N SER A 100 -3.84 -5.81 9.35
CA SER A 100 -4.72 -6.14 10.47
C SER A 100 -5.11 -4.88 11.22
N ILE A 101 -6.37 -4.45 11.07
CA ILE A 101 -6.94 -3.30 11.81
C ILE A 101 -7.17 -3.70 13.26
N GLU A 102 -7.71 -4.89 13.49
CA GLU A 102 -8.05 -5.43 14.81
C GLU A 102 -6.83 -5.51 15.73
N ASN A 103 -5.67 -5.89 15.15
CA ASN A 103 -4.40 -5.97 15.88
C ASN A 103 -3.57 -4.67 15.75
N ARG A 104 -4.17 -3.55 15.34
CA ARG A 104 -3.52 -2.24 15.29
C ARG A 104 -2.19 -2.26 14.50
N GLY A 105 -2.18 -2.94 13.36
CA GLY A 105 -1.00 -3.04 12.49
C GLY A 105 0.02 -4.09 12.90
N GLU A 106 -0.24 -4.87 13.95
CA GLU A 106 0.63 -5.99 14.37
C GLU A 106 0.27 -7.29 13.62
N PRO A 107 1.23 -8.20 13.42
CA PRO A 107 2.63 -8.17 13.85
C PRO A 107 3.58 -7.37 12.91
N ALA A 108 3.09 -6.78 11.82
CA ALA A 108 3.92 -6.10 10.82
C ALA A 108 4.74 -4.95 11.42
N ALA A 109 4.17 -4.16 12.35
CA ALA A 109 4.89 -3.10 13.04
C ALA A 109 6.06 -3.66 13.89
N THR A 110 5.86 -4.81 14.54
CA THR A 110 6.92 -5.51 15.30
C THR A 110 8.05 -6.00 14.39
N HIS A 111 7.75 -6.53 13.20
CA HIS A 111 8.79 -6.94 12.24
C HIS A 111 9.68 -5.76 11.83
N ILE A 112 9.07 -4.64 11.45
CA ILE A 112 9.77 -3.41 11.05
C ILE A 112 10.56 -2.84 12.24
N ARG A 113 9.95 -2.75 13.42
CA ARG A 113 10.60 -2.30 14.66
C ARG A 113 11.86 -3.11 14.96
N THR A 114 11.78 -4.43 14.81
CA THR A 114 12.91 -5.34 15.01
C THR A 114 14.02 -5.07 14.01
N ALA A 115 13.71 -4.91 12.72
CA ALA A 115 14.68 -4.59 11.69
C ALA A 115 15.39 -3.26 11.97
N LEU A 116 14.63 -2.20 12.26
CA LEU A 116 15.19 -0.87 12.54
C LEU A 116 16.09 -0.85 13.79
N LYS A 117 15.68 -1.52 14.89
CA LYS A 117 16.49 -1.67 16.09
C LYS A 117 17.80 -2.43 15.84
N ARG A 118 17.84 -3.32 14.86
CA ARG A 118 19.05 -4.02 14.41
C ARG A 118 19.90 -3.18 13.43
N GLY A 119 19.53 -1.94 13.16
CA GLY A 119 20.21 -1.08 12.19
C GLY A 119 20.02 -1.56 10.74
N ARG A 120 18.87 -2.14 10.41
CA ARG A 120 18.49 -2.57 9.07
C ARG A 120 17.46 -1.60 8.48
N HIS A 121 17.39 -1.52 7.15
CA HIS A 121 16.34 -0.76 6.46
C HIS A 121 15.02 -1.54 6.49
N ALA A 122 13.90 -0.82 6.32
CA ALA A 122 12.59 -1.43 6.20
C ALA A 122 11.80 -0.82 5.03
N VAL A 123 11.17 -1.68 4.25
CA VAL A 123 10.20 -1.33 3.19
C VAL A 123 8.87 -1.99 3.53
N SER A 124 7.76 -1.29 3.38
CA SER A 124 6.43 -1.85 3.67
C SER A 124 5.43 -1.62 2.55
N ALA A 125 4.76 -2.68 2.12
CA ALA A 125 3.50 -2.60 1.38
C ALA A 125 2.29 -2.70 2.32
N ASN A 126 2.51 -3.13 3.57
CA ASN A 126 1.48 -3.18 4.59
C ASN A 126 1.27 -1.79 5.19
N LYS A 127 0.07 -1.24 5.03
CA LYS A 127 -0.27 0.09 5.54
C LYS A 127 -0.42 0.16 7.07
N GLY A 128 -0.58 -1.00 7.74
CA GLY A 128 -0.75 -1.08 9.20
C GLY A 128 0.35 -0.36 9.99
N PRO A 129 1.64 -0.69 9.78
CA PRO A 129 2.74 0.00 10.46
C PRO A 129 2.73 1.53 10.27
N VAL A 130 2.36 2.00 9.07
CA VAL A 130 2.29 3.44 8.77
C VAL A 130 1.07 4.10 9.42
N ALA A 131 -0.07 3.40 9.44
CA ALA A 131 -1.31 3.92 9.99
C ALA A 131 -1.36 3.93 11.53
N PHE A 132 -0.61 3.02 12.20
CA PHE A 132 -0.68 2.86 13.65
C PHE A 132 0.60 3.19 14.42
N ALA A 133 1.76 3.15 13.76
CA ALA A 133 3.06 3.25 14.44
C ALA A 133 4.09 4.12 13.68
N TYR A 134 3.65 4.95 12.73
CA TYR A 134 4.54 5.72 11.85
C TYR A 134 5.58 6.54 12.62
N ARG A 135 5.15 7.32 13.63
CA ARG A 135 6.04 8.20 14.39
C ARG A 135 7.14 7.41 15.07
N GLU A 136 6.79 6.38 15.83
CA GLU A 136 7.75 5.50 16.48
C GLU A 136 8.75 4.90 15.48
N LEU A 137 8.25 4.30 14.40
CA LEU A 137 9.07 3.61 13.42
C LEU A 137 9.98 4.58 12.64
N SER A 138 9.49 5.77 12.29
CA SER A 138 10.29 6.79 11.61
C SER A 138 11.37 7.38 12.51
N GLU A 139 11.11 7.55 13.81
CA GLU A 139 12.11 7.96 14.80
C GLU A 139 13.18 6.88 14.99
N LEU A 140 12.79 5.60 15.08
CA LEU A 140 13.74 4.49 15.13
C LEU A 140 14.64 4.45 13.89
N ALA A 141 14.05 4.61 12.69
CA ALA A 141 14.79 4.64 11.44
C ALA A 141 15.83 5.79 11.42
N ARG A 142 15.39 7.00 11.78
CA ARG A 142 16.25 8.19 11.85
C ARG A 142 17.39 8.00 12.83
N ASN A 143 17.11 7.50 14.02
CA ASN A 143 18.11 7.28 15.05
C ASN A 143 19.14 6.20 14.67
N ALA A 144 18.71 5.20 13.91
CA ALA A 144 19.58 4.16 13.36
C ALA A 144 20.34 4.58 12.10
N GLY A 145 20.06 5.74 11.51
CA GLY A 145 20.57 6.14 10.20
C GLY A 145 20.10 5.21 9.08
N ARG A 146 18.85 4.75 9.17
CA ARG A 146 18.23 3.81 8.22
C ARG A 146 16.96 4.39 7.60
N GLU A 147 16.53 3.82 6.48
CA GLU A 147 15.29 4.20 5.80
C GLU A 147 14.14 3.30 6.28
N PHE A 148 12.98 3.91 6.51
CA PHE A 148 11.68 3.26 6.56
C PHE A 148 10.85 3.83 5.42
N LEU A 149 10.61 3.02 4.39
CA LEU A 149 9.94 3.40 3.14
C LEU A 149 8.66 2.60 2.96
N PHE A 150 7.65 3.20 2.32
CA PHE A 150 6.30 2.61 2.26
C PHE A 150 5.46 3.20 1.11
N GLU A 151 6.10 3.54 -0.03
CA GLU A 151 5.43 4.23 -1.14
C GLU A 151 4.15 3.51 -1.59
N THR A 152 4.20 2.18 -1.67
CA THR A 152 3.09 1.38 -2.19
C THR A 152 1.86 1.27 -1.26
N THR A 153 1.88 1.88 -0.07
CA THR A 153 0.81 1.67 0.93
C THR A 153 -0.50 2.41 0.63
N VAL A 154 -0.49 3.46 -0.20
CA VAL A 154 -1.67 4.31 -0.44
C VAL A 154 -2.20 4.22 -1.88
N MET A 155 -1.36 4.40 -2.87
CA MET A 155 -1.73 4.43 -4.29
C MET A 155 -0.78 3.55 -5.11
N ASP A 156 -0.71 2.28 -4.78
CA ASP A 156 0.14 1.31 -5.48
C ASP A 156 1.57 1.85 -5.68
N GLY A 157 2.02 2.04 -6.92
CA GLY A 157 3.35 2.59 -7.21
C GLY A 157 3.36 4.09 -7.52
N ALA A 158 2.22 4.79 -7.42
CA ALA A 158 2.18 6.23 -7.66
C ALA A 158 2.99 7.00 -6.61
N PRO A 159 3.77 8.03 -7.01
CA PRO A 159 4.71 8.71 -6.12
C PRO A 159 3.99 9.69 -5.19
N VAL A 160 3.41 9.21 -4.12
CA VAL A 160 2.71 10.02 -3.11
C VAL A 160 3.70 10.58 -2.09
N PHE A 161 4.40 9.68 -1.39
CA PHE A 161 5.34 10.07 -0.35
C PHE A 161 6.66 10.58 -0.92
N ASN A 162 7.12 9.99 -2.02
CA ASN A 162 8.32 10.47 -2.71
C ASN A 162 8.11 11.85 -3.34
N LEU A 163 6.93 12.14 -3.89
CA LEU A 163 6.58 13.48 -4.38
C LEU A 163 6.66 14.50 -3.25
N SER A 164 5.99 14.22 -2.13
CA SER A 164 6.01 15.11 -0.96
C SER A 164 7.45 15.37 -0.48
N ARG A 165 8.22 14.30 -0.31
CA ARG A 165 9.57 14.36 0.25
C ARG A 165 10.59 15.01 -0.68
N SER A 166 10.49 14.77 -2.00
CA SER A 166 11.52 15.16 -2.96
C SER A 166 11.16 16.37 -3.82
N CYS A 167 9.86 16.65 -4.02
CA CYS A 167 9.39 17.67 -4.98
C CYS A 167 8.59 18.80 -4.31
N LEU A 168 8.06 18.63 -3.12
CA LEU A 168 7.30 19.65 -2.39
C LEU A 168 8.09 20.26 -1.22
N GLY A 169 9.43 20.19 -1.28
CA GLY A 169 10.29 20.80 -0.27
C GLY A 169 10.03 22.31 -0.14
N GLY A 170 9.86 22.79 1.10
CA GLY A 170 9.53 24.19 1.39
C GLY A 170 8.03 24.53 1.32
N CYS A 171 7.17 23.62 0.87
CA CYS A 171 5.71 23.76 0.97
C CYS A 171 5.19 23.13 2.25
N VAL A 172 4.20 23.75 2.89
CA VAL A 172 3.42 23.12 3.95
C VAL A 172 2.19 22.47 3.33
N ILE A 173 2.04 21.16 3.53
CA ILE A 173 0.83 20.43 3.14
C ILE A 173 -0.19 20.59 4.28
N ASN A 174 -1.30 21.28 4.00
CA ASN A 174 -2.35 21.55 4.99
C ASN A 174 -3.47 20.52 4.98
N ALA A 175 -3.70 19.90 3.82
CA ALA A 175 -4.70 18.86 3.64
C ALA A 175 -4.37 17.99 2.45
N VAL A 176 -4.94 16.80 2.44
CA VAL A 176 -5.02 15.92 1.27
C VAL A 176 -6.43 15.38 1.14
N ASP A 177 -6.90 15.20 -0.10
CA ASP A 177 -8.15 14.52 -0.38
C ASP A 177 -8.06 13.74 -1.68
N GLY A 178 -8.92 12.71 -1.85
CA GLY A 178 -8.87 11.91 -3.05
C GLY A 178 -9.77 10.68 -3.05
N ILE A 179 -9.67 9.90 -4.12
CA ILE A 179 -10.28 8.58 -4.29
C ILE A 179 -9.16 7.57 -4.19
N LEU A 180 -9.14 6.79 -3.11
CA LEU A 180 -8.00 5.92 -2.75
C LEU A 180 -8.38 4.44 -2.62
N ASN A 181 -9.63 4.08 -2.92
CA ASN A 181 -10.09 2.69 -2.88
C ASN A 181 -10.73 2.32 -4.21
N SER A 182 -10.05 1.49 -4.99
CA SER A 182 -10.45 1.05 -6.32
C SER A 182 -11.75 0.25 -6.32
N THR A 183 -11.95 -0.62 -5.34
CA THR A 183 -13.15 -1.45 -5.19
C THR A 183 -14.41 -0.61 -5.06
N THR A 184 -14.41 0.35 -4.15
CA THR A 184 -15.58 1.23 -3.94
C THR A 184 -15.83 2.17 -5.11
N ASN A 185 -14.76 2.67 -5.75
CA ASN A 185 -14.91 3.49 -6.95
C ASN A 185 -15.50 2.71 -8.12
N PHE A 186 -15.08 1.46 -8.31
CA PHE A 186 -15.66 0.55 -9.31
C PHE A 186 -17.14 0.28 -9.01
N ILE A 187 -17.49 -0.13 -7.77
CA ILE A 187 -18.86 -0.44 -7.37
C ILE A 187 -19.79 0.75 -7.60
N LEU A 188 -19.41 1.95 -7.12
CA LEU A 188 -20.21 3.16 -7.32
C LEU A 188 -20.39 3.50 -8.81
N GLY A 189 -19.35 3.28 -9.63
CA GLY A 189 -19.43 3.46 -11.09
C GLY A 189 -20.42 2.49 -11.74
N ARG A 190 -20.42 1.21 -11.37
CA ARG A 190 -21.39 0.22 -11.87
C ARG A 190 -22.83 0.53 -11.42
N MET A 191 -22.97 1.03 -10.20
CA MET A 191 -24.29 1.48 -9.72
C MET A 191 -24.78 2.72 -10.48
N GLU A 192 -23.92 3.63 -10.88
CA GLU A 192 -24.24 4.78 -11.73
C GLU A 192 -24.73 4.33 -13.12
N GLU A 193 -24.19 3.22 -13.63
CA GLU A 193 -24.64 2.56 -14.88
C GLU A 193 -25.93 1.75 -14.70
N GLY A 194 -26.51 1.72 -13.51
CA GLY A 194 -27.81 1.09 -13.22
C GLY A 194 -27.73 -0.28 -12.54
N ALA A 195 -26.55 -0.80 -12.22
CA ALA A 195 -26.43 -2.04 -11.45
C ALA A 195 -26.89 -1.84 -10.00
N GLY A 196 -27.55 -2.84 -9.42
CA GLY A 196 -27.78 -2.87 -7.97
C GLY A 196 -26.47 -3.16 -7.22
N PHE A 197 -26.38 -2.74 -5.94
CA PHE A 197 -25.18 -2.88 -5.11
C PHE A 197 -24.61 -4.30 -5.12
N GLU A 198 -25.42 -5.31 -4.80
CA GLU A 198 -24.99 -6.71 -4.76
C GLU A 198 -24.48 -7.24 -6.11
N LYS A 199 -25.06 -6.76 -7.21
CA LYS A 199 -24.59 -7.11 -8.55
C LYS A 199 -23.25 -6.44 -8.83
N ALA A 200 -23.09 -5.17 -8.50
CA ALA A 200 -21.85 -4.44 -8.69
C ALA A 200 -20.70 -5.04 -7.85
N VAL A 201 -20.97 -5.53 -6.63
CA VAL A 201 -20.01 -6.27 -5.80
C VAL A 201 -19.58 -7.55 -6.48
N ARG A 202 -20.52 -8.38 -6.97
CA ARG A 202 -20.17 -9.64 -7.68
C ARG A 202 -19.33 -9.37 -8.94
N GLU A 203 -19.69 -8.37 -9.73
CA GLU A 203 -18.89 -7.98 -10.90
C GLU A 203 -17.46 -7.56 -10.51
N ALA A 204 -17.30 -6.83 -9.40
CA ALA A 204 -15.97 -6.46 -8.89
C ALA A 204 -15.16 -7.70 -8.48
N GLN A 205 -15.79 -8.71 -7.87
CA GLN A 205 -15.15 -9.98 -7.50
C GLN A 205 -14.76 -10.81 -8.73
N GLU A 206 -15.65 -10.94 -9.70
CA GLU A 206 -15.40 -11.66 -10.96
C GLU A 206 -14.25 -11.04 -11.77
N MET A 207 -14.11 -9.72 -11.73
CA MET A 207 -13.02 -9.00 -12.37
C MET A 207 -11.72 -8.97 -11.56
N GLY A 208 -11.70 -9.54 -10.34
CA GLY A 208 -10.55 -9.53 -9.45
C GLY A 208 -10.25 -8.15 -8.83
N VAL A 209 -11.16 -7.20 -8.91
CA VAL A 209 -11.06 -5.86 -8.29
C VAL A 209 -11.40 -5.92 -6.81
N ALA A 210 -12.29 -6.85 -6.41
CA ALA A 210 -12.64 -7.09 -5.01
C ALA A 210 -12.24 -8.51 -4.58
N GLU A 211 -11.86 -8.67 -3.32
CA GLU A 211 -11.64 -9.98 -2.69
C GLU A 211 -12.97 -10.71 -2.44
N ALA A 212 -12.89 -12.00 -2.06
CA ALA A 212 -14.05 -12.80 -1.72
C ALA A 212 -14.89 -12.19 -0.58
N ASP A 213 -14.26 -11.58 0.40
CA ASP A 213 -14.92 -10.73 1.40
C ASP A 213 -14.49 -9.26 1.20
N PRO A 214 -15.31 -8.43 0.54
CA PRO A 214 -15.02 -7.03 0.30
C PRO A 214 -15.36 -6.13 1.50
N GLY A 215 -15.65 -6.68 2.67
CA GLY A 215 -16.10 -5.94 3.85
C GLY A 215 -15.19 -4.79 4.22
N HIS A 216 -13.88 -5.01 4.24
CA HIS A 216 -12.90 -3.96 4.54
C HIS A 216 -12.96 -2.78 3.57
N ASP A 217 -13.23 -3.02 2.28
CA ASP A 217 -13.37 -1.97 1.27
C ASP A 217 -14.72 -1.25 1.39
N VAL A 218 -15.83 -2.00 1.30
CA VAL A 218 -17.18 -1.41 1.24
C VAL A 218 -17.58 -0.71 2.52
N ASP A 219 -17.04 -1.12 3.68
CA ASP A 219 -17.23 -0.46 4.96
C ASP A 219 -16.21 0.68 5.19
N GLY A 220 -15.23 0.84 4.27
CA GLY A 220 -14.28 1.94 4.23
C GLY A 220 -13.07 1.80 5.16
N TRP A 221 -12.77 0.60 5.68
CA TRP A 221 -11.61 0.37 6.56
C TRP A 221 -10.27 0.50 5.84
N ASP A 222 -10.15 -0.02 4.61
CA ASP A 222 -8.96 0.19 3.78
C ASP A 222 -8.72 1.70 3.54
N ALA A 223 -9.78 2.42 3.18
CA ALA A 223 -9.72 3.86 2.99
C ALA A 223 -9.33 4.62 4.28
N ALA A 224 -9.87 4.20 5.45
CA ALA A 224 -9.50 4.80 6.73
C ALA A 224 -8.03 4.56 7.10
N ALA A 225 -7.49 3.36 6.82
CA ALA A 225 -6.08 3.07 7.02
C ALA A 225 -5.17 3.94 6.14
N LYS A 226 -5.56 4.16 4.88
CA LYS A 226 -4.85 5.07 3.96
C LYS A 226 -4.92 6.53 4.43
N VAL A 227 -6.07 6.99 4.91
CA VAL A 227 -6.23 8.35 5.47
C VAL A 227 -5.35 8.54 6.70
N ALA A 228 -5.32 7.58 7.63
CA ALA A 228 -4.45 7.65 8.79
C ALA A 228 -2.96 7.68 8.40
N ALA A 229 -2.54 6.84 7.44
CA ALA A 229 -1.17 6.86 6.91
C ALA A 229 -0.80 8.23 6.30
N LEU A 230 -1.68 8.79 5.46
CA LEU A 230 -1.48 10.12 4.87
C LEU A 230 -1.42 11.23 5.93
N ALA A 231 -2.33 11.20 6.91
CA ALA A 231 -2.36 12.16 7.99
C ALA A 231 -1.07 12.13 8.83
N ASN A 232 -0.61 10.92 9.17
CA ASN A 232 0.58 10.75 10.00
C ASN A 232 1.86 11.15 9.25
N VAL A 233 1.97 10.82 7.95
CA VAL A 233 3.17 11.08 7.17
C VAL A 233 3.23 12.51 6.64
N LEU A 234 2.11 13.02 6.09
CA LEU A 234 2.10 14.29 5.36
C LEU A 234 1.70 15.49 6.23
N LEU A 235 0.93 15.24 7.29
CA LEU A 235 0.43 16.28 8.18
C LEU A 235 1.00 16.15 9.59
N GLU A 236 2.01 15.28 9.81
CA GLU A 236 2.61 15.02 11.12
C GLU A 236 1.56 14.72 12.20
N GLY A 237 0.52 13.97 11.82
CA GLY A 237 -0.55 13.54 12.72
C GLY A 237 -0.15 12.32 13.54
N GLU A 238 -1.01 11.99 14.50
CA GLU A 238 -0.91 10.76 15.31
C GLU A 238 -2.28 10.06 15.39
N ILE A 239 -3.04 10.12 14.29
CA ILE A 239 -4.35 9.48 14.25
C ILE A 239 -4.24 8.03 13.77
N THR A 240 -5.14 7.20 14.24
CA THR A 240 -5.28 5.80 13.82
C THR A 240 -6.50 5.63 12.91
N PRO A 241 -6.61 4.52 12.15
CA PRO A 241 -7.82 4.23 11.37
C PRO A 241 -9.11 4.19 12.20
N LEU A 242 -9.01 3.92 13.52
CA LEU A 242 -10.15 3.90 14.44
C LEU A 242 -10.67 5.28 14.77
N GLU A 243 -9.85 6.32 14.63
CA GLU A 243 -10.19 7.73 14.90
C GLU A 243 -10.63 8.48 13.64
N VAL A 244 -10.50 7.85 12.45
CA VAL A 244 -11.00 8.41 11.20
C VAL A 244 -12.53 8.34 11.18
N GLU A 245 -13.20 9.50 10.99
CA GLU A 245 -14.65 9.53 10.75
C GLU A 245 -14.96 8.75 9.47
N ARG A 246 -15.55 7.55 9.61
CA ARG A 246 -15.68 6.61 8.51
C ARG A 246 -17.13 6.25 8.21
N LYS A 247 -17.51 6.40 6.94
CA LYS A 247 -18.77 5.92 6.42
C LYS A 247 -18.54 5.31 5.02
N GLY A 248 -18.67 3.99 4.94
CA GLY A 248 -18.52 3.24 3.68
C GLY A 248 -19.71 3.41 2.72
N ILE A 249 -19.75 2.55 1.70
CA ILE A 249 -20.73 2.60 0.61
C ILE A 249 -21.91 1.62 0.76
N ARG A 250 -21.87 0.71 1.74
CA ARG A 250 -22.86 -0.39 1.89
C ARG A 250 -24.31 0.08 1.87
N ASN A 251 -24.59 1.24 2.44
CA ASN A 251 -25.94 1.77 2.57
C ASN A 251 -26.29 2.82 1.48
N ILE A 252 -25.57 2.83 0.36
CA ILE A 252 -25.86 3.73 -0.75
C ILE A 252 -26.91 3.11 -1.66
N GLY A 253 -28.12 3.67 -1.63
CA GLY A 253 -29.21 3.25 -2.50
C GLY A 253 -29.08 3.83 -3.91
N ILE A 254 -29.63 3.10 -4.89
CA ILE A 254 -29.66 3.51 -6.32
C ILE A 254 -30.34 4.87 -6.52
N ASP A 255 -31.33 5.21 -5.70
CA ASP A 255 -32.06 6.48 -5.82
C ASP A 255 -31.17 7.68 -5.48
N ARG A 256 -30.24 7.53 -4.52
CA ARG A 256 -29.26 8.57 -4.21
C ARG A 256 -28.31 8.80 -5.38
N ILE A 257 -27.88 7.73 -6.06
CA ILE A 257 -27.02 7.80 -7.25
C ILE A 257 -27.75 8.48 -8.39
N ARG A 258 -29.01 8.10 -8.67
CA ARG A 258 -29.84 8.72 -9.71
C ARG A 258 -30.09 10.20 -9.45
N LYS A 259 -30.40 10.57 -8.20
CA LYS A 259 -30.59 11.97 -7.80
C LYS A 259 -29.33 12.79 -8.06
N ALA A 260 -28.18 12.29 -7.67
CA ALA A 260 -26.89 12.97 -7.92
C ALA A 260 -26.65 13.15 -9.43
N ALA A 261 -26.84 12.09 -10.24
CA ALA A 261 -26.69 12.14 -11.69
C ALA A 261 -27.62 13.16 -12.34
N CYS A 262 -28.90 13.21 -11.95
CA CYS A 262 -29.86 14.23 -12.43
C CYS A 262 -29.45 15.65 -12.07
N SER A 263 -28.65 15.84 -11.02
CA SER A 263 -28.12 17.14 -10.58
C SER A 263 -26.72 17.46 -11.17
N GLY A 264 -26.25 16.70 -12.18
CA GLY A 264 -24.93 16.87 -12.77
C GLY A 264 -23.77 16.52 -11.82
N ARG A 265 -23.99 15.56 -10.92
CA ARG A 265 -23.00 15.13 -9.90
C ARG A 265 -22.81 13.63 -9.92
N ARG A 266 -21.67 13.17 -9.41
CA ARG A 266 -21.34 11.76 -9.18
C ARG A 266 -21.10 11.49 -7.71
N LEU A 267 -21.49 10.31 -7.25
CA LEU A 267 -21.12 9.85 -5.92
C LEU A 267 -19.73 9.22 -5.95
N LYS A 268 -18.87 9.69 -5.08
CA LYS A 268 -17.50 9.15 -4.89
C LYS A 268 -17.23 8.94 -3.41
N LEU A 269 -16.52 7.85 -3.05
CA LEU A 269 -15.98 7.70 -1.71
C LEU A 269 -14.73 8.58 -1.60
N ILE A 270 -14.83 9.66 -0.86
CA ILE A 270 -13.73 10.61 -0.68
C ILE A 270 -13.00 10.32 0.63
N CYS A 271 -11.70 10.19 0.50
CA CYS A 271 -10.73 10.13 1.58
C CYS A 271 -10.19 11.53 1.82
N ARG A 272 -10.15 11.99 3.07
CA ARG A 272 -9.66 13.32 3.40
C ARG A 272 -8.89 13.31 4.72
N ALA A 273 -7.71 13.96 4.73
CA ALA A 273 -7.01 14.33 5.94
C ALA A 273 -6.69 15.82 5.91
N TRP A 274 -6.82 16.51 7.03
CA TRP A 274 -6.53 17.93 7.13
C TRP A 274 -6.04 18.32 8.52
N ARG A 275 -5.36 19.45 8.60
CA ARG A 275 -4.93 20.08 9.83
C ARG A 275 -5.72 21.37 10.06
N ASP A 276 -6.17 21.59 11.27
CA ASP A 276 -6.74 22.86 11.73
C ASP A 276 -6.28 23.17 13.17
N GLN A 277 -6.91 24.15 13.82
CA GLN A 277 -6.59 24.52 15.20
C GLN A 277 -6.86 23.40 16.22
N GLY A 278 -7.72 22.45 15.90
CA GLY A 278 -8.04 21.27 16.71
C GLY A 278 -7.06 20.10 16.53
N GLY A 279 -6.12 20.20 15.59
CA GLY A 279 -5.16 19.15 15.30
C GLY A 279 -5.28 18.55 13.90
N VAL A 280 -4.89 17.29 13.75
CA VAL A 280 -5.00 16.55 12.49
C VAL A 280 -6.22 15.63 12.52
N HIS A 281 -7.00 15.67 11.46
CA HIS A 281 -8.27 14.96 11.32
C HIS A 281 -8.28 14.08 10.08
N GLY A 282 -9.10 13.02 10.13
CA GLY A 282 -9.32 12.11 9.00
C GLY A 282 -10.79 11.81 8.78
N LYS A 283 -11.20 11.75 7.50
CA LYS A 283 -12.57 11.41 7.11
C LYS A 283 -12.61 10.55 5.86
N VAL A 284 -13.52 9.58 5.87
CA VAL A 284 -13.89 8.77 4.71
C VAL A 284 -15.40 8.80 4.57
N GLY A 285 -15.91 9.21 3.43
CA GLY A 285 -17.35 9.26 3.20
C GLY A 285 -17.74 9.49 1.77
N VAL A 286 -19.00 9.15 1.44
CA VAL A 286 -19.54 9.35 0.09
C VAL A 286 -20.01 10.79 -0.07
N GLU A 287 -19.40 11.50 -1.01
CA GLU A 287 -19.69 12.87 -1.37
C GLU A 287 -20.23 12.98 -2.82
N GLU A 288 -21.01 14.02 -3.06
CA GLU A 288 -21.49 14.39 -4.38
C GLU A 288 -20.47 15.32 -5.05
N VAL A 289 -19.83 14.86 -6.10
CA VAL A 289 -18.78 15.56 -6.84
C VAL A 289 -19.36 16.11 -8.15
N PRO A 290 -19.19 17.41 -8.47
CA PRO A 290 -19.59 17.95 -9.78
C PRO A 290 -18.94 17.20 -10.95
N MET A 291 -19.63 17.10 -12.08
CA MET A 291 -19.13 16.34 -13.26
C MET A 291 -17.85 16.89 -13.84
N ASP A 292 -17.57 18.18 -13.71
CA ASP A 292 -16.36 18.87 -14.14
C ASP A 292 -15.19 18.80 -13.13
N HIS A 293 -15.46 18.29 -11.92
CA HIS A 293 -14.40 18.13 -10.93
C HIS A 293 -13.46 16.97 -11.30
N PRO A 294 -12.14 17.09 -11.12
CA PRO A 294 -11.19 16.02 -11.44
C PRO A 294 -11.52 14.65 -10.86
N PHE A 295 -12.09 14.60 -9.66
CA PHE A 295 -12.49 13.34 -9.01
C PHE A 295 -13.64 12.63 -9.74
N ALA A 296 -14.53 13.37 -10.40
CA ALA A 296 -15.62 12.77 -11.17
C ALA A 296 -15.12 12.02 -12.40
N LEU A 297 -13.94 12.38 -12.91
CA LEU A 297 -13.33 11.76 -14.10
C LEU A 297 -12.66 10.42 -13.78
N VAL A 298 -12.34 10.15 -12.52
CA VAL A 298 -11.70 8.90 -12.09
C VAL A 298 -12.71 7.75 -12.17
N LYS A 299 -12.44 6.78 -13.06
CA LYS A 299 -13.33 5.65 -13.35
C LYS A 299 -12.70 4.31 -12.96
N GLY A 300 -13.56 3.29 -12.80
CA GLY A 300 -13.14 1.91 -12.54
C GLY A 300 -12.25 1.79 -11.32
N GLY A 301 -11.11 1.12 -11.44
CA GLY A 301 -10.09 0.96 -10.39
C GLY A 301 -9.14 2.13 -10.22
N GLY A 302 -9.31 3.24 -10.96
CA GLY A 302 -8.44 4.40 -10.89
C GLY A 302 -8.44 5.07 -9.51
N ALA A 303 -7.36 5.78 -9.22
CA ALA A 303 -7.16 6.53 -7.98
C ALA A 303 -6.70 7.96 -8.28
N VAL A 304 -6.94 8.87 -7.36
CA VAL A 304 -6.46 10.26 -7.40
C VAL A 304 -6.23 10.76 -5.99
N LEU A 305 -5.13 11.45 -5.77
CA LEU A 305 -4.83 12.18 -4.56
C LEU A 305 -4.52 13.63 -4.91
N ARG A 306 -5.11 14.57 -4.19
CA ARG A 306 -4.84 16.00 -4.28
C ARG A 306 -4.17 16.47 -2.99
N PHE A 307 -3.02 17.10 -3.14
CA PHE A 307 -2.32 17.82 -2.07
C PHE A 307 -2.79 19.27 -2.06
N HIS A 308 -3.10 19.79 -0.90
CA HIS A 308 -3.36 21.21 -0.67
C HIS A 308 -2.16 21.83 0.02
N THR A 309 -1.40 22.62 -0.70
CA THR A 309 -0.19 23.28 -0.19
C THR A 309 -0.42 24.77 -0.01
N ASP A 310 0.36 25.40 0.86
CA ASP A 310 0.31 26.83 1.11
C ASP A 310 0.92 27.66 -0.04
N LEU A 311 2.04 27.22 -0.59
CA LEU A 311 2.81 28.00 -1.54
C LEU A 311 2.50 27.66 -3.01
N MET A 312 2.34 26.37 -3.32
CA MET A 312 2.21 25.89 -4.71
C MET A 312 0.75 25.72 -5.15
N GLY A 313 -0.21 25.77 -4.20
CA GLY A 313 -1.61 25.47 -4.45
C GLY A 313 -1.88 23.96 -4.54
N PRO A 314 -3.00 23.54 -5.18
CA PRO A 314 -3.37 22.13 -5.25
C PRO A 314 -2.54 21.39 -6.32
N VAL A 315 -1.98 20.24 -5.92
CA VAL A 315 -1.26 19.31 -6.81
C VAL A 315 -2.01 17.99 -6.83
N LEU A 316 -2.25 17.43 -8.03
CA LEU A 316 -2.95 16.17 -8.21
C LEU A 316 -1.99 15.09 -8.73
N VAL A 317 -2.08 13.90 -8.12
CA VAL A 317 -1.48 12.67 -8.64
C VAL A 317 -2.64 11.74 -9.01
N THR A 318 -2.67 11.28 -10.25
CA THR A 318 -3.73 10.40 -10.76
C THR A 318 -3.12 9.12 -11.31
N GLN A 319 -3.72 7.99 -10.98
CA GLN A 319 -3.39 6.69 -11.52
C GLN A 319 -4.65 6.10 -12.18
N GLU A 320 -4.59 5.80 -13.48
CA GLU A 320 -5.80 5.47 -14.24
C GLU A 320 -6.23 4.01 -14.10
N LYS A 321 -5.29 3.08 -14.17
CA LYS A 321 -5.54 1.64 -14.19
C LYS A 321 -4.45 0.89 -13.42
N PRO A 322 -4.40 1.06 -12.10
CA PRO A 322 -3.39 0.36 -11.30
C PRO A 322 -3.57 -1.15 -11.37
N ASP A 323 -2.45 -1.86 -11.36
CA ASP A 323 -2.39 -3.32 -11.31
C ASP A 323 -1.33 -3.81 -10.30
N LEU A 324 -1.09 -5.13 -10.29
CA LEU A 324 -0.10 -5.72 -9.40
C LEU A 324 1.34 -5.31 -9.72
N TYR A 325 1.64 -4.95 -10.98
CA TYR A 325 2.97 -4.46 -11.34
C TYR A 325 3.22 -3.06 -10.78
N ASP A 326 2.21 -2.21 -10.73
CA ASP A 326 2.31 -0.90 -10.09
C ASP A 326 2.59 -1.03 -8.59
N THR A 327 1.85 -1.93 -7.91
CA THR A 327 2.09 -2.21 -6.49
C THR A 327 3.49 -2.78 -6.25
N ALA A 328 3.94 -3.72 -7.09
CA ALA A 328 5.29 -4.28 -7.03
C ALA A 328 6.35 -3.21 -7.31
N TYR A 329 6.10 -2.30 -8.27
CA TYR A 329 6.99 -1.19 -8.57
C TYR A 329 7.20 -0.27 -7.35
N GLY A 330 6.16 0.02 -6.58
CA GLY A 330 6.33 0.83 -5.36
C GLY A 330 7.34 0.20 -4.38
N VAL A 331 7.29 -1.13 -4.21
CA VAL A 331 8.29 -1.87 -3.39
C VAL A 331 9.68 -1.80 -4.04
N LEU A 332 9.78 -2.05 -5.34
CA LEU A 332 11.05 -2.00 -6.07
C LEU A 332 11.64 -0.60 -6.09
N GLY A 333 10.82 0.45 -6.25
CA GLY A 333 11.24 1.84 -6.18
C GLY A 333 11.84 2.20 -4.82
N ASP A 334 11.24 1.72 -3.74
CA ASP A 334 11.79 1.89 -2.39
C ASP A 334 13.12 1.14 -2.22
N LEU A 335 13.27 -0.06 -2.77
CA LEU A 335 14.55 -0.80 -2.78
C LEU A 335 15.62 -0.08 -3.61
N VAL A 336 15.26 0.47 -4.78
CA VAL A 336 16.16 1.30 -5.62
C VAL A 336 16.64 2.51 -4.83
N ARG A 337 15.75 3.18 -4.10
CA ARG A 337 16.13 4.32 -3.25
C ARG A 337 17.13 3.94 -2.17
N ILE A 338 16.92 2.80 -1.48
CA ILE A 338 17.85 2.28 -0.47
C ILE A 338 19.21 1.94 -1.09
N SER A 339 19.23 1.42 -2.32
CA SER A 339 20.47 1.09 -3.01
C SER A 339 21.38 2.29 -3.31
N GLY A 340 20.86 3.51 -3.16
CA GLY A 340 21.60 4.76 -3.36
C GLY A 340 21.55 5.34 -4.76
N ALA A 341 20.76 4.78 -5.68
CA ALA A 341 20.63 5.27 -7.05
C ALA A 341 20.01 6.66 -7.17
N PHE A 342 19.37 7.16 -6.09
CA PHE A 342 18.83 8.52 -6.01
C PHE A 342 19.69 9.48 -5.17
N ARG A 343 20.93 9.10 -4.83
CA ARG A 343 21.87 9.96 -4.05
C ARG A 343 22.77 10.84 -4.91
N SER A 344 22.54 10.86 -6.23
CA SER A 344 23.27 11.73 -7.19
C SER A 344 22.52 13.03 -7.46
#